data_88210e4a0d467910369afef9b5530884
#
_entry.id   88210e4a0d467910369afef9b5530884
#
_cell.length_a   1.000
_cell.length_b   1.000
_cell.length_c   1.000
_cell.angle_alpha   90.00
_cell.angle_beta   90.00
_cell.angle_gamma   90.00
#
_symmetry.space_group_name_H-M   'P 1'
#
loop_
_entity.id
_entity.type
_entity.pdbx_description
1 polymer ?
#
loop_
_entity_poly.entity_id
_entity_poly.type
_entity_poly.pdbx_seq_one_letter_code
_entity_poly.pdbx_strand_id
1 'polypeptide(L)'
;LTVTKDLKVSVKAPVGCPQKTIDDFVLSHEKWINEHIEKQKSRLSLEKTLDEKRVSELRALAAAELPRRVEYYSEKMGLYPASVKITSAATRFGSCSGKNSICFSYRLMLYPPEAVDYVVVHELAHIKEKNHSARFYALVERYMPDYREREKLLKKTPKL
;
A
#
# COMPACT_ATOMS: atom_id res chain seq x y z
N LEU A 1 -5.84 10.67 -15.85
CA LEU A 1 -6.93 9.74 -15.56
C LEU A 1 -6.92 9.41 -14.08
N THR A 2 -8.07 9.48 -13.41
CA THR A 2 -8.21 9.22 -11.97
C THR A 2 -9.60 8.64 -11.71
N VAL A 3 -9.69 7.64 -10.82
CA VAL A 3 -10.95 7.17 -10.25
C VAL A 3 -11.13 7.82 -8.88
N THR A 4 -12.21 8.57 -8.69
CA THR A 4 -12.51 9.27 -7.43
C THR A 4 -13.09 8.32 -6.38
N LYS A 5 -13.19 8.78 -5.13
CA LYS A 5 -13.84 8.01 -4.04
C LYS A 5 -15.30 7.67 -4.35
N ASP A 6 -15.98 8.51 -5.11
CA ASP A 6 -17.38 8.33 -5.52
C ASP A 6 -17.53 7.44 -6.77
N LEU A 7 -16.48 6.68 -7.11
CA LEU A 7 -16.42 5.82 -8.30
C LEU A 7 -16.56 6.56 -9.64
N LYS A 8 -16.35 7.88 -9.66
CA LYS A 8 -16.37 8.66 -10.89
C LYS A 8 -14.99 8.65 -11.55
N VAL A 9 -14.98 8.48 -12.86
CA VAL A 9 -13.77 8.58 -13.69
C VAL A 9 -13.55 10.05 -14.05
N SER A 10 -12.37 10.58 -13.80
CA SER A 10 -12.01 11.96 -14.14
C SER A 10 -10.75 11.98 -14.99
N VAL A 11 -10.80 12.74 -16.08
CA VAL A 11 -9.66 12.97 -16.97
C VAL A 11 -9.30 14.44 -16.93
N LYS A 12 -8.02 14.74 -16.76
CA LYS A 12 -7.48 16.10 -16.93
C LYS A 12 -6.80 16.17 -18.30
N ALA A 13 -7.28 17.06 -19.15
CA ALA A 13 -6.72 17.32 -20.47
C ALA A 13 -6.30 18.79 -20.61
N PRO A 14 -5.34 19.13 -21.49
CA PRO A 14 -5.02 20.53 -21.82
C PRO A 14 -6.23 21.25 -22.40
N VAL A 15 -6.26 22.57 -22.20
CA VAL A 15 -7.30 23.43 -22.81
C VAL A 15 -7.22 23.32 -24.34
N GLY A 16 -8.39 23.08 -24.99
CA GLY A 16 -8.47 22.88 -26.45
C GLY A 16 -8.23 21.46 -26.93
N CYS A 17 -8.04 20.49 -26.05
CA CYS A 17 -7.93 19.08 -26.44
C CYS A 17 -9.26 18.62 -27.09
N PRO A 18 -9.25 18.03 -28.31
CA PRO A 18 -10.45 17.53 -28.96
C PRO A 18 -11.14 16.44 -28.14
N GLN A 19 -12.48 16.49 -28.05
CA GLN A 19 -13.24 15.49 -27.28
C GLN A 19 -12.95 14.06 -27.73
N LYS A 20 -12.85 13.83 -29.04
CA LYS A 20 -12.50 12.53 -29.60
C LYS A 20 -11.20 11.95 -29.03
N THR A 21 -10.16 12.78 -28.87
CA THR A 21 -8.87 12.37 -28.30
C THR A 21 -9.02 11.95 -26.84
N ILE A 22 -9.89 12.63 -26.08
CA ILE A 22 -10.19 12.27 -24.68
C ILE A 22 -10.94 10.95 -24.64
N ASP A 23 -11.92 10.75 -25.51
CA ASP A 23 -12.73 9.52 -25.55
C ASP A 23 -11.87 8.32 -25.95
N ASP A 24 -11.04 8.45 -27.00
CA ASP A 24 -10.09 7.41 -27.43
C ASP A 24 -9.10 7.05 -26.29
N PHE A 25 -8.62 8.05 -25.56
CA PHE A 25 -7.75 7.85 -24.42
C PHE A 25 -8.46 7.07 -23.30
N VAL A 26 -9.71 7.39 -22.98
CA VAL A 26 -10.51 6.70 -21.96
C VAL A 26 -10.74 5.26 -22.38
N LEU A 27 -11.14 5.01 -23.63
CA LEU A 27 -11.37 3.67 -24.17
C LEU A 27 -10.10 2.81 -24.11
N SER A 28 -8.94 3.38 -24.49
CA SER A 28 -7.66 2.67 -24.42
C SER A 28 -7.26 2.27 -22.99
N HIS A 29 -7.86 2.89 -21.96
CA HIS A 29 -7.59 2.63 -20.54
C HIS A 29 -8.75 1.93 -19.81
N GLU A 30 -9.72 1.37 -20.53
CA GLU A 30 -10.91 0.72 -19.97
C GLU A 30 -10.56 -0.36 -18.93
N LYS A 31 -9.59 -1.21 -19.23
CA LYS A 31 -9.14 -2.26 -18.31
C LYS A 31 -8.60 -1.67 -17.01
N TRP A 32 -7.77 -0.64 -17.11
CA TRP A 32 -7.22 0.08 -15.94
C TRP A 32 -8.34 0.72 -15.11
N ILE A 33 -9.34 1.34 -15.78
CA ILE A 33 -10.51 1.97 -15.13
C ILE A 33 -11.27 0.93 -14.32
N ASN A 34 -11.63 -0.19 -14.94
CA ASN A 34 -12.40 -1.25 -14.30
C ASN A 34 -11.66 -1.85 -13.10
N GLU A 35 -10.37 -2.13 -13.22
CA GLU A 35 -9.55 -2.60 -12.10
C GLU A 35 -9.53 -1.60 -10.93
N HIS A 36 -9.46 -0.29 -11.22
CA HIS A 36 -9.43 0.74 -10.19
C HIS A 36 -10.79 0.98 -9.55
N ILE A 37 -11.88 0.86 -10.32
CA ILE A 37 -13.25 0.89 -9.78
C ILE A 37 -13.48 -0.28 -8.82
N GLU A 38 -13.09 -1.50 -9.18
CA GLU A 38 -13.26 -2.68 -8.32
C GLU A 38 -12.40 -2.58 -7.04
N LYS A 39 -11.17 -2.09 -7.14
CA LYS A 39 -10.34 -1.79 -5.97
C LYS A 39 -11.00 -0.74 -5.05
N GLN A 40 -11.62 0.28 -5.62
CA GLN A 40 -12.28 1.33 -4.85
C GLN A 40 -13.56 0.83 -4.18
N LYS A 41 -14.37 0.00 -4.88
CA LYS A 41 -15.55 -0.67 -4.30
C LYS A 41 -15.16 -1.55 -3.11
N SER A 42 -14.14 -2.37 -3.26
CA SER A 42 -13.63 -3.23 -2.18
C SER A 42 -13.18 -2.42 -0.95
N ARG A 43 -12.56 -1.26 -1.16
CA ARG A 43 -12.18 -0.34 -0.07
C ARG A 43 -13.39 0.25 0.64
N LEU A 44 -14.39 0.71 -0.12
CA LEU A 44 -15.63 1.26 0.43
C LEU A 44 -16.43 0.23 1.23
N SER A 45 -16.49 -1.01 0.75
CA SER A 45 -17.13 -2.10 1.50
C SER A 45 -16.39 -2.40 2.79
N LEU A 46 -15.06 -2.44 2.77
CA LEU A 46 -14.21 -2.63 3.95
C LEU A 46 -14.40 -1.50 4.98
N GLU A 47 -14.49 -0.26 4.53
CA GLU A 47 -14.72 0.89 5.42
C GLU A 47 -16.11 0.84 6.10
N LYS A 48 -17.13 0.31 5.42
CA LYS A 48 -18.48 0.14 5.98
C LYS A 48 -18.58 -1.02 6.98
N THR A 49 -17.70 -2.02 6.87
CA THR A 49 -17.74 -3.21 7.74
C THR A 49 -16.87 -3.09 8.98
N LEU A 50 -15.95 -2.12 9.02
CA LEU A 50 -15.11 -1.86 10.19
C LEU A 50 -15.85 -0.92 11.15
N ASP A 51 -16.46 -1.48 12.19
CA ASP A 51 -16.98 -0.69 13.31
C ASP A 51 -15.85 -0.10 14.17
N GLU A 52 -16.18 0.83 15.08
CA GLU A 52 -15.20 1.53 15.91
C GLU A 52 -14.44 0.56 16.83
N LYS A 53 -15.10 -0.50 17.32
CA LYS A 53 -14.49 -1.53 18.16
C LYS A 53 -13.40 -2.27 17.38
N ARG A 54 -13.71 -2.73 16.17
CA ARG A 54 -12.75 -3.42 15.31
C ARG A 54 -11.58 -2.55 14.91
N VAL A 55 -11.83 -1.27 14.62
CA VAL A 55 -10.76 -0.29 14.35
C VAL A 55 -9.83 -0.15 15.56
N SER A 56 -10.38 -0.07 16.78
CA SER A 56 -9.59 0.01 18.01
C SER A 56 -8.73 -1.24 18.22
N GLU A 57 -9.29 -2.43 18.04
CA GLU A 57 -8.56 -3.70 18.11
C GLU A 57 -7.40 -3.76 17.10
N LEU A 58 -7.66 -3.40 15.84
CA LEU A 58 -6.63 -3.40 14.80
C LEU A 58 -5.51 -2.39 15.07
N ARG A 59 -5.83 -1.22 15.65
CA ARG A 59 -4.83 -0.24 16.07
C ARG A 59 -3.96 -0.77 17.21
N ALA A 60 -4.57 -1.41 18.22
CA ALA A 60 -3.85 -2.01 19.33
C ALA A 60 -2.92 -3.14 18.84
N LEU A 61 -3.43 -4.00 17.94
CA LEU A 61 -2.64 -5.06 17.34
C LEU A 61 -1.47 -4.49 16.51
N ALA A 62 -1.71 -3.48 15.69
CA ALA A 62 -0.67 -2.83 14.89
C ALA A 62 0.41 -2.19 15.77
N ALA A 63 0.01 -1.56 16.89
CA ALA A 63 0.95 -0.94 17.82
C ALA A 63 1.82 -1.98 18.55
N ALA A 64 1.31 -3.19 18.78
CA ALA A 64 2.07 -4.29 19.40
C ALA A 64 2.98 -5.01 18.40
N GLU A 65 2.47 -5.33 17.21
CA GLU A 65 3.14 -6.20 16.24
C GLU A 65 4.14 -5.48 15.34
N LEU A 66 3.78 -4.31 14.81
CA LEU A 66 4.62 -3.65 13.80
C LEU A 66 5.99 -3.20 14.34
N PRO A 67 6.13 -2.62 15.53
CA PRO A 67 7.44 -2.26 16.06
C PRO A 67 8.37 -3.47 16.20
N ARG A 68 7.88 -4.61 16.68
CA ARG A 68 8.65 -5.86 16.82
C ARG A 68 9.15 -6.39 15.48
N ARG A 69 8.29 -6.34 14.46
CA ARG A 69 8.65 -6.75 13.09
C ARG A 69 9.67 -5.80 12.46
N VAL A 70 9.48 -4.50 12.66
CA VAL A 70 10.45 -3.49 12.21
C VAL A 70 11.80 -3.69 12.87
N GLU A 71 11.86 -3.90 14.18
CA GLU A 71 13.09 -4.19 14.91
C GLU A 71 13.81 -5.42 14.34
N TYR A 72 13.09 -6.55 14.23
CA TYR A 72 13.62 -7.80 13.69
C TYR A 72 14.22 -7.66 12.28
N TYR A 73 13.48 -7.01 11.36
CA TYR A 73 13.99 -6.82 10.00
C TYR A 73 15.03 -5.71 9.91
N SER A 74 14.98 -4.70 10.77
CA SER A 74 16.02 -3.66 10.86
C SER A 74 17.38 -4.26 11.22
N GLU A 75 17.42 -5.17 12.20
CA GLU A 75 18.64 -5.90 12.56
C GLU A 75 19.16 -6.75 11.41
N LYS A 76 18.28 -7.51 10.75
CA LYS A 76 18.66 -8.36 9.61
C LYS A 76 19.19 -7.56 8.42
N MET A 77 18.60 -6.40 8.15
CA MET A 77 18.91 -5.58 6.97
C MET A 77 20.02 -4.54 7.26
N GLY A 78 20.30 -4.26 8.53
CA GLY A 78 21.17 -3.15 8.93
C GLY A 78 20.59 -1.77 8.59
N LEU A 79 19.23 -1.66 8.52
CA LEU A 79 18.50 -0.46 8.12
C LEU A 79 17.54 -0.06 9.23
N TYR A 80 17.78 1.10 9.85
CA TYR A 80 17.02 1.56 11.00
C TYR A 80 16.21 2.81 10.66
N PRO A 81 14.87 2.78 10.83
CA PRO A 81 14.04 3.96 10.60
C PRO A 81 14.24 5.02 11.70
N ALA A 82 14.13 6.30 11.32
CA ALA A 82 14.18 7.41 12.29
C ALA A 82 12.97 7.41 13.25
N SER A 83 11.83 6.92 12.79
CA SER A 83 10.62 6.71 13.60
C SER A 83 9.65 5.77 12.91
N VAL A 84 8.79 5.11 13.71
CA VAL A 84 7.67 4.29 13.22
C VAL A 84 6.37 4.85 13.74
N LYS A 85 5.35 5.02 12.87
CA LYS A 85 4.04 5.54 13.23
C LYS A 85 2.92 4.67 12.67
N ILE A 86 1.86 4.48 13.44
CA ILE A 86 0.64 3.82 12.97
C ILE A 86 -0.37 4.89 12.53
N THR A 87 -0.94 4.70 11.35
CA THR A 87 -1.85 5.65 10.70
C THR A 87 -3.16 4.98 10.31
N SER A 88 -4.13 5.79 9.90
CA SER A 88 -5.41 5.34 9.34
C SER A 88 -5.47 5.38 7.81
N ALA A 89 -4.32 5.44 7.13
CA ALA A 89 -4.28 5.52 5.68
C ALA A 89 -5.08 4.36 5.02
N ALA A 90 -6.01 4.72 4.13
CA ALA A 90 -6.87 3.75 3.43
C ALA A 90 -6.28 3.33 2.07
N THR A 91 -5.36 4.11 1.50
CA THR A 91 -4.87 3.94 0.13
C THR A 91 -3.50 3.26 0.04
N ARG A 92 -2.79 3.14 1.17
CA ARG A 92 -1.44 2.56 1.23
C ARG A 92 -1.26 1.84 2.56
N PHE A 93 -0.51 0.76 2.54
CA PHE A 93 -0.19 -0.03 3.73
C PHE A 93 0.99 0.53 4.51
N GLY A 94 1.96 1.12 3.80
CA GLY A 94 3.13 1.74 4.37
C GLY A 94 3.60 2.97 3.59
N SER A 95 4.56 3.68 4.13
CA SER A 95 5.33 4.73 3.45
C SER A 95 6.59 5.07 4.22
N CYS A 96 7.70 5.30 3.51
CA CYS A 96 8.94 5.80 4.05
C CYS A 96 9.22 7.22 3.54
N SER A 97 9.42 8.16 4.46
CA SER A 97 9.74 9.55 4.11
C SER A 97 11.21 9.72 3.68
N GLY A 98 11.52 10.87 3.07
CA GLY A 98 12.92 11.25 2.77
C GLY A 98 13.83 11.30 4.01
N LYS A 99 13.26 11.52 5.19
CA LYS A 99 13.96 11.52 6.50
C LYS A 99 13.95 10.14 7.18
N ASN A 100 13.65 9.07 6.45
CA ASN A 100 13.61 7.68 6.95
C ASN A 100 12.59 7.42 8.07
N SER A 101 11.55 8.25 8.19
CA SER A 101 10.41 7.95 9.07
C SER A 101 9.42 7.06 8.33
N ILE A 102 9.05 5.94 8.94
CA ILE A 102 8.12 4.96 8.35
C ILE A 102 6.75 5.10 9.02
N CYS A 103 5.71 5.08 8.18
CA CYS A 103 4.33 5.01 8.63
C CYS A 103 3.69 3.73 8.11
N PHE A 104 2.91 3.04 8.95
CA PHE A 104 2.10 1.88 8.55
C PHE A 104 0.63 2.14 8.82
N SER A 105 -0.25 1.63 7.96
CA SER A 105 -1.67 1.62 8.21
C SER A 105 -2.04 0.47 9.16
N TYR A 106 -2.89 0.72 10.18
CA TYR A 106 -3.43 -0.35 11.03
C TYR A 106 -4.22 -1.39 10.21
N ARG A 107 -4.74 -1.01 9.03
CA ARG A 107 -5.43 -1.93 8.10
C ARG A 107 -4.55 -3.05 7.57
N LEU A 108 -3.23 -2.92 7.70
CA LEU A 108 -2.28 -3.97 7.37
C LEU A 108 -2.51 -5.22 8.24
N MET A 109 -3.05 -5.06 9.45
CA MET A 109 -3.39 -6.18 10.35
C MET A 109 -4.57 -7.04 9.89
N LEU A 110 -5.27 -6.65 8.84
CA LEU A 110 -6.29 -7.46 8.17
C LEU A 110 -5.69 -8.53 7.24
N TYR A 111 -4.40 -8.48 6.99
CA TYR A 111 -3.70 -9.37 6.08
C TYR A 111 -2.86 -10.40 6.84
N PRO A 112 -2.52 -11.53 6.19
CA PRO A 112 -1.71 -12.56 6.84
C PRO A 112 -0.32 -12.04 7.22
N PRO A 113 0.32 -12.63 8.25
CA PRO A 113 1.62 -12.21 8.77
C PRO A 113 2.70 -12.07 7.68
N GLU A 114 2.69 -12.94 6.68
CA GLU A 114 3.64 -12.93 5.57
C GLU A 114 3.52 -11.65 4.71
N ALA A 115 2.30 -11.17 4.52
CA ALA A 115 2.05 -9.91 3.81
C ALA A 115 2.48 -8.71 4.65
N VAL A 116 2.29 -8.76 5.98
CA VAL A 116 2.77 -7.73 6.92
C VAL A 116 4.28 -7.64 6.87
N ASP A 117 4.97 -8.77 6.94
CA ASP A 117 6.44 -8.84 6.87
C ASP A 117 6.96 -8.24 5.55
N TYR A 118 6.30 -8.56 4.44
CA TYR A 118 6.66 -7.97 3.15
C TYR A 118 6.58 -6.44 3.16
N VAL A 119 5.49 -5.87 3.69
CA VAL A 119 5.36 -4.41 3.77
C VAL A 119 6.44 -3.81 4.67
N VAL A 120 6.77 -4.45 5.78
CA VAL A 120 7.86 -3.99 6.67
C VAL A 120 9.21 -3.98 5.93
N VAL A 121 9.58 -5.06 5.26
CA VAL A 121 10.83 -5.14 4.48
C VAL A 121 10.85 -4.14 3.34
N HIS A 122 9.71 -3.94 2.66
CA HIS A 122 9.54 -2.96 1.59
C HIS A 122 9.82 -1.53 2.08
N GLU A 123 9.21 -1.13 3.20
CA GLU A 123 9.41 0.22 3.75
C GLU A 123 10.83 0.42 4.31
N LEU A 124 11.43 -0.61 4.90
CA LEU A 124 12.82 -0.55 5.33
C LEU A 124 13.78 -0.43 4.14
N ALA A 125 13.52 -1.12 3.03
CA ALA A 125 14.34 -1.02 1.81
C ALA A 125 14.35 0.43 1.27
N HIS A 126 13.27 1.20 1.46
CA HIS A 126 13.20 2.61 1.10
C HIS A 126 14.13 3.52 1.91
N ILE A 127 14.67 3.07 3.02
CA ILE A 127 15.72 3.83 3.75
C ILE A 127 16.95 4.00 2.85
N LYS A 128 17.31 2.95 2.10
CA LYS A 128 18.48 2.94 1.21
C LYS A 128 18.13 3.30 -0.24
N GLU A 129 17.07 2.72 -0.77
CA GLU A 129 16.66 2.87 -2.17
C GLU A 129 15.29 3.57 -2.23
N LYS A 130 15.29 4.88 -2.50
CA LYS A 130 14.06 5.69 -2.45
C LYS A 130 13.06 5.40 -3.57
N ASN A 131 13.51 4.83 -4.68
CA ASN A 131 12.71 4.51 -5.86
C ASN A 131 12.61 3.00 -6.04
N HIS A 132 11.50 2.53 -6.61
CA HIS A 132 11.27 1.12 -6.96
C HIS A 132 12.09 0.68 -8.19
N SER A 133 13.41 0.92 -8.16
CA SER A 133 14.35 0.53 -9.21
C SER A 133 14.71 -0.95 -9.11
N ALA A 134 15.48 -1.47 -10.07
CA ALA A 134 16.02 -2.82 -10.00
C ALA A 134 16.86 -3.05 -8.72
N ARG A 135 17.60 -2.02 -8.24
CA ARG A 135 18.36 -2.08 -6.99
C ARG A 135 17.47 -2.21 -5.76
N PHE A 136 16.31 -1.54 -5.76
CA PHE A 136 15.32 -1.67 -4.69
C PHE A 136 14.82 -3.12 -4.61
N TYR A 137 14.37 -3.69 -5.71
CA TYR A 137 13.85 -5.06 -5.71
C TYR A 137 14.94 -6.10 -5.42
N ALA A 138 16.16 -5.89 -5.89
CA ALA A 138 17.29 -6.76 -5.52
C ALA A 138 17.59 -6.72 -4.01
N LEU A 139 17.43 -5.54 -3.38
CA LEU A 139 17.55 -5.40 -1.93
C LEU A 139 16.44 -6.14 -1.19
N VAL A 140 15.18 -5.99 -1.62
CA VAL A 140 14.05 -6.73 -1.04
C VAL A 140 14.24 -8.23 -1.20
N GLU A 141 14.57 -8.70 -2.40
CA GLU A 141 14.76 -10.13 -2.73
C GLU A 141 15.88 -10.78 -1.92
N ARG A 142 16.94 -10.03 -1.62
CA ARG A 142 18.05 -10.49 -0.79
C ARG A 142 17.60 -10.93 0.61
N TYR A 143 16.66 -10.22 1.21
CA TYR A 143 16.17 -10.51 2.57
C TYR A 143 14.85 -11.25 2.60
N MET A 144 14.14 -11.28 1.49
CA MET A 144 12.85 -11.94 1.32
C MET A 144 12.73 -12.50 -0.12
N PRO A 145 13.35 -13.66 -0.41
CA PRO A 145 13.36 -14.22 -1.77
C PRO A 145 11.97 -14.52 -2.34
N ASP A 146 11.00 -14.79 -1.46
CA ASP A 146 9.60 -15.07 -1.78
C ASP A 146 8.70 -13.80 -1.78
N TYR A 147 9.29 -12.59 -1.88
CA TYR A 147 8.55 -11.33 -1.76
C TYR A 147 7.39 -11.20 -2.75
N ARG A 148 7.52 -11.78 -3.95
CA ARG A 148 6.48 -11.71 -4.98
C ARG A 148 5.22 -12.48 -4.62
N GLU A 149 5.38 -13.62 -3.94
CA GLU A 149 4.25 -14.41 -3.42
C GLU A 149 3.56 -13.65 -2.29
N ARG A 150 4.34 -13.05 -1.39
CA ARG A 150 3.82 -12.27 -0.27
C ARG A 150 3.11 -10.99 -0.73
N GLU A 151 3.64 -10.31 -1.75
CA GLU A 151 2.97 -9.16 -2.37
C GLU A 151 1.59 -9.52 -2.93
N LYS A 152 1.43 -10.71 -3.52
CA LYS A 152 0.14 -11.19 -4.04
C LYS A 152 -0.93 -11.31 -2.95
N LEU A 153 -0.53 -11.57 -1.70
CA LEU A 153 -1.47 -11.65 -0.57
C LEU A 153 -2.14 -10.32 -0.29
N LEU A 154 -1.48 -9.19 -0.54
CA LEU A 154 -2.05 -7.85 -0.41
C LEU A 154 -3.09 -7.51 -1.48
N LYS A 155 -3.12 -8.26 -2.59
CA LYS A 155 -4.10 -8.08 -3.68
C LYS A 155 -5.41 -8.83 -3.42
N LYS A 156 -5.41 -9.76 -2.47
CA LYS A 156 -6.61 -10.49 -2.06
C LYS A 156 -7.45 -9.62 -1.11
N THR A 157 -8.78 -9.76 -1.19
CA THR A 157 -9.67 -9.12 -0.21
C THR A 157 -9.33 -9.67 1.17
N PRO A 158 -9.06 -8.81 2.17
CA PRO A 158 -8.74 -9.30 3.50
C PRO A 158 -9.95 -10.03 4.10
N LYS A 159 -9.67 -11.02 4.94
CA LYS A 159 -10.70 -11.67 5.75
C LYS A 159 -11.06 -10.75 6.91
N LEU A 160 -12.32 -10.34 6.96
CA LEU A 160 -12.91 -9.54 8.05
C LEU A 160 -13.21 -10.42 9.26
#